data_999e8add30154d1f8c272cbb460fc6ff
#
_entry.id   999e8add30154d1f8c272cbb460fc6ff
#
_cell.length_a   1.000
_cell.length_b   1.000
_cell.length_c   1.000
_cell.angle_alpha   90.00
_cell.angle_beta   90.00
_cell.angle_gamma   90.00
#
_symmetry.space_group_name_H-M   'P 1'
#
loop_
_entity.id
_entity.type
_entity.pdbx_description
1 polymer ?
#
loop_
_entity_poly.entity_id
_entity_poly.type
_entity_poly.pdbx_seq_one_letter_code
_entity_poly.pdbx_strand_id
1 'polypeptide(L)'
;TRSGNRILYSDDFGQTWSVLGKNVAEAAPHGDEAKIEELPNGNVLLSSRAMGGRHINIYTYEDKKTATGSWGKVIASDAKNMGVAAHKNSCNGEVLIVDAKKNGKKVKLLLQSVPVGPGRNNVGIYYKALETPADYATPEAIAKNWEGCYQLSNTTSAYSTMVQGKDGSIFFLLEENAFRKDPKTQPDDYYDIRFMKLNVGQITNNRYK
;
A
#
# COMPACT_ATOMS: atom_id res chain seq x y z
N THR A 1 10.40 3.38 21.21
CA THR A 1 11.13 2.86 20.04
C THR A 1 10.21 1.95 19.28
N ARG A 2 10.03 2.20 17.97
CA ARG A 2 9.25 1.33 17.09
C ARG A 2 10.01 0.03 16.89
N SER A 3 9.37 -1.10 17.18
CA SER A 3 10.02 -2.42 17.22
C SER A 3 9.91 -3.20 15.91
N GLY A 4 9.53 -2.54 14.80
CA GLY A 4 9.32 -3.22 13.53
C GLY A 4 7.96 -3.92 13.41
N ASN A 5 7.69 -4.48 12.23
CA ASN A 5 6.43 -5.16 11.94
C ASN A 5 6.57 -6.67 12.12
N ARG A 6 5.54 -7.26 12.73
CA ARG A 6 5.28 -8.71 12.74
C ARG A 6 3.88 -8.95 12.21
N ILE A 7 3.72 -10.01 11.45
CA ILE A 7 2.44 -10.37 10.86
C ILE A 7 1.87 -11.57 11.61
N LEU A 8 0.63 -11.44 12.03
CA LEU A 8 -0.13 -12.54 12.63
C LEU A 8 -0.99 -13.20 11.54
N TYR A 9 -1.16 -14.50 11.62
CA TYR A 9 -2.09 -15.25 10.80
C TYR A 9 -2.92 -16.20 11.65
N SER A 10 -4.07 -16.56 11.14
CA SER A 10 -4.96 -17.60 11.67
C SER A 10 -5.41 -18.49 10.50
N ASP A 11 -5.44 -19.77 10.70
CA ASP A 11 -5.96 -20.79 9.78
C ASP A 11 -7.23 -21.48 10.29
N ASP A 12 -7.76 -21.00 11.43
CA ASP A 12 -8.95 -21.51 12.11
C ASP A 12 -10.03 -20.43 12.33
N PHE A 13 -10.15 -19.48 11.40
CA PHE A 13 -11.12 -18.37 11.45
C PHE A 13 -10.96 -17.46 12.68
N GLY A 14 -9.73 -17.25 13.14
CA GLY A 14 -9.42 -16.32 14.24
C GLY A 14 -9.54 -16.92 15.63
N GLN A 15 -9.69 -18.24 15.76
CA GLN A 15 -9.73 -18.90 17.08
C GLN A 15 -8.33 -18.93 17.69
N THR A 16 -7.30 -19.20 16.90
CA THR A 16 -5.89 -19.12 17.32
C THR A 16 -5.09 -18.23 16.35
N TRP A 17 -4.01 -17.66 16.86
CA TRP A 17 -3.15 -16.76 16.11
C TRP A 17 -1.68 -17.13 16.29
N SER A 18 -0.92 -17.09 15.21
CA SER A 18 0.50 -17.34 15.17
C SER A 18 1.26 -16.23 14.45
N VAL A 19 2.54 -16.09 14.72
CA VAL A 19 3.40 -15.13 14.02
C VAL A 19 3.94 -15.77 12.74
N LEU A 20 3.68 -15.13 11.60
CA LEU A 20 4.19 -15.56 10.31
C LEU A 20 5.73 -15.39 10.28
N GLY A 21 6.43 -16.48 9.95
CA GLY A 21 7.90 -16.53 9.98
C GLY A 21 8.49 -16.76 11.37
N LYS A 22 7.65 -17.14 12.35
CA LYS A 22 8.01 -17.37 13.76
C LYS A 22 8.48 -16.10 14.49
N ASN A 23 8.76 -16.18 15.77
CA ASN A 23 9.04 -15.03 16.63
C ASN A 23 10.34 -14.24 16.34
N VAL A 24 11.20 -14.73 15.46
CA VAL A 24 12.52 -14.14 15.20
C VAL A 24 12.59 -13.24 13.98
N ALA A 25 11.59 -13.28 13.10
CA ALA A 25 11.66 -12.54 11.84
C ALA A 25 10.76 -11.30 11.88
N GLU A 26 11.37 -10.13 11.85
CA GLU A 26 10.66 -8.88 11.60
C GLU A 26 10.41 -8.72 10.09
N ALA A 27 9.15 -8.60 9.72
CA ALA A 27 8.76 -8.39 8.33
C ALA A 27 9.29 -7.06 7.77
N ALA A 28 9.37 -6.03 8.61
CA ALA A 28 10.05 -4.77 8.32
C ALA A 28 10.66 -4.22 9.61
N PRO A 29 11.99 -4.33 9.78
CA PRO A 29 12.71 -3.66 10.86
C PRO A 29 12.47 -2.15 10.81
N HIS A 30 12.19 -1.55 11.97
CA HIS A 30 11.83 -0.13 12.10
C HIS A 30 10.58 0.31 11.32
N GLY A 31 9.79 -0.64 10.83
CA GLY A 31 8.49 -0.39 10.20
C GLY A 31 7.45 0.12 11.21
N ASP A 32 6.45 0.80 10.68
CA ASP A 32 5.31 1.35 11.43
C ASP A 32 4.01 0.77 10.87
N GLU A 33 2.96 1.56 10.70
CA GLU A 33 1.66 1.13 10.18
C GLU A 33 1.81 0.35 8.86
N ALA A 34 1.53 -0.94 8.94
CA ALA A 34 1.71 -1.86 7.82
C ALA A 34 0.36 -2.29 7.25
N LYS A 35 0.40 -2.61 5.97
CA LYS A 35 -0.67 -3.28 5.22
C LYS A 35 -0.13 -4.53 4.58
N ILE A 36 -0.97 -5.52 4.44
CA ILE A 36 -0.64 -6.79 3.80
C ILE A 36 -1.62 -7.10 2.68
N GLU A 37 -1.15 -7.83 1.68
CA GLU A 37 -1.95 -8.29 0.55
C GLU A 37 -1.46 -9.67 0.11
N GLU A 38 -2.34 -10.50 -0.45
CA GLU A 38 -1.94 -11.77 -1.04
C GLU A 38 -1.51 -11.58 -2.49
N LEU A 39 -0.28 -11.97 -2.81
CA LEU A 39 0.24 -11.97 -4.17
C LEU A 39 -0.41 -13.06 -5.04
N PRO A 40 -0.39 -12.94 -6.39
CA PRO A 40 -1.00 -13.94 -7.27
C PRO A 40 -0.48 -15.39 -7.10
N ASN A 41 0.72 -15.56 -6.55
CA ASN A 41 1.30 -16.87 -6.20
C ASN A 41 0.94 -17.32 -4.78
N GLY A 42 0.20 -16.49 -4.03
CA GLY A 42 -0.23 -16.73 -2.67
C GLY A 42 0.84 -16.44 -1.61
N ASN A 43 1.93 -15.82 -1.96
CA ASN A 43 2.87 -15.24 -1.00
C ASN A 43 2.29 -13.95 -0.37
N VAL A 44 2.83 -13.51 0.76
CA VAL A 44 2.32 -12.34 1.47
C VAL A 44 3.17 -11.12 1.17
N LEU A 45 2.56 -10.12 0.54
CA LEU A 45 3.14 -8.80 0.37
C LEU A 45 2.92 -7.97 1.65
N LEU A 46 3.98 -7.33 2.12
CA LEU A 46 3.94 -6.30 3.15
C LEU A 46 4.26 -4.94 2.54
N SER A 47 3.44 -3.93 2.82
CA SER A 47 3.76 -2.52 2.62
C SER A 47 3.74 -1.82 3.96
N SER A 48 4.90 -1.39 4.46
CA SER A 48 5.05 -0.75 5.76
C SER A 48 5.32 0.73 5.63
N ARG A 49 4.71 1.53 6.49
CA ARG A 49 5.09 2.92 6.68
C ARG A 49 6.55 2.99 7.13
N ALA A 50 7.32 3.80 6.43
CA ALA A 50 8.74 3.99 6.72
C ALA A 50 9.15 5.44 6.44
N MET A 51 10.33 5.81 6.90
CA MET A 51 10.90 7.12 6.61
C MET A 51 11.07 7.32 5.10
N GLY A 52 10.51 8.38 4.56
CA GLY A 52 10.57 8.70 3.14
C GLY A 52 9.54 8.00 2.25
N GLY A 53 8.59 7.25 2.81
CA GLY A 53 7.54 6.60 2.03
C GLY A 53 7.13 5.25 2.57
N ARG A 54 7.19 4.22 1.74
CA ARG A 54 6.79 2.85 2.07
C ARG A 54 7.96 1.89 1.87
N HIS A 55 8.06 0.91 2.76
CA HIS A 55 8.95 -0.22 2.62
C HIS A 55 8.16 -1.47 2.21
N ILE A 56 8.69 -2.21 1.27
CA ILE A 56 8.10 -3.43 0.72
C ILE A 56 8.91 -4.63 1.20
N ASN A 57 8.21 -5.70 1.59
CA ASN A 57 8.78 -7.01 1.78
C ASN A 57 7.81 -8.10 1.31
N ILE A 58 8.30 -9.31 1.11
CA ILE A 58 7.50 -10.48 0.73
C ILE A 58 7.86 -11.63 1.65
N TYR A 59 6.83 -12.27 2.20
CA TYR A 59 6.95 -13.58 2.81
C TYR A 59 6.75 -14.65 1.75
N THR A 60 7.76 -15.47 1.53
CA THR A 60 7.70 -16.59 0.61
C THR A 60 7.47 -17.87 1.37
N TYR A 61 6.35 -18.52 1.08
CA TYR A 61 6.04 -19.82 1.66
C TYR A 61 6.92 -20.92 1.05
N GLU A 62 7.50 -21.75 1.91
CA GLU A 62 8.05 -23.07 1.60
C GLU A 62 6.94 -24.14 1.66
N ASP A 63 6.08 -24.04 2.67
CA ASP A 63 4.87 -24.85 2.82
C ASP A 63 3.73 -24.00 3.40
N LYS A 64 2.68 -23.81 2.59
CA LYS A 64 1.49 -23.05 2.99
C LYS A 64 0.66 -23.73 4.08
N LYS A 65 0.66 -25.08 4.13
CA LYS A 65 -0.16 -25.81 5.12
C LYS A 65 0.36 -25.61 6.53
N THR A 66 1.68 -25.48 6.67
CA THR A 66 2.33 -25.24 7.96
C THR A 66 2.73 -23.78 8.16
N ALA A 67 2.41 -22.90 7.20
CA ALA A 67 2.82 -21.51 7.15
C ALA A 67 4.34 -21.29 7.31
N THR A 68 5.14 -22.30 6.92
CA THR A 68 6.61 -22.18 6.97
C THR A 68 7.12 -21.44 5.73
N GLY A 69 8.15 -20.65 5.92
CA GLY A 69 8.77 -19.83 4.90
C GLY A 69 9.64 -18.74 5.50
N SER A 70 9.97 -17.74 4.73
CA SER A 70 10.87 -16.66 5.17
C SER A 70 10.50 -15.31 4.57
N TRP A 71 10.82 -14.25 5.32
CA TRP A 71 10.78 -12.87 4.82
C TRP A 71 12.00 -12.59 3.94
N GLY A 72 11.77 -11.88 2.85
CA GLY A 72 12.83 -11.35 2.01
C GLY A 72 13.53 -10.15 2.62
N LYS A 73 14.34 -9.47 1.81
CA LYS A 73 14.98 -8.20 2.19
C LYS A 73 14.00 -7.04 2.01
N VAL A 74 13.92 -6.17 2.99
CA VAL A 74 13.11 -4.95 2.91
C VAL A 74 13.68 -3.98 1.87
N ILE A 75 12.81 -3.49 0.98
CA ILE A 75 13.17 -2.57 -0.10
C ILE A 75 12.30 -1.30 -0.01
N ALA A 76 12.92 -0.14 -0.13
CA ALA A 76 12.20 1.12 -0.22
C ALA A 76 11.45 1.20 -1.57
N SER A 77 10.16 1.53 -1.50
CA SER A 77 9.32 1.70 -2.68
C SER A 77 9.65 2.99 -3.43
N ASP A 78 9.63 2.93 -4.75
CA ASP A 78 9.70 4.12 -5.61
C ASP A 78 8.37 4.89 -5.66
N ALA A 79 7.27 4.24 -5.30
CA ALA A 79 5.98 4.89 -5.04
C ALA A 79 6.07 5.62 -3.69
N LYS A 80 6.68 6.77 -3.71
CA LYS A 80 6.97 7.59 -2.54
C LYS A 80 6.64 9.04 -2.78
N ASN A 81 6.62 9.76 -1.70
CA ASN A 81 6.44 11.19 -1.68
C ASN A 81 7.67 11.89 -2.31
N MET A 82 7.47 12.66 -3.36
CA MET A 82 8.54 13.36 -4.06
C MET A 82 9.13 14.49 -3.22
N GLY A 83 10.47 14.59 -3.18
CA GLY A 83 11.18 15.67 -2.53
C GLY A 83 11.15 15.67 -1.01
N VAL A 84 10.88 14.54 -0.42
CA VAL A 84 10.61 14.42 0.99
C VAL A 84 11.84 14.09 1.80
N ALA A 85 12.13 14.96 2.76
CA ALA A 85 12.98 14.61 3.88
C ALA A 85 12.28 13.52 4.72
N ALA A 86 13.00 12.44 4.90
CA ALA A 86 12.53 11.14 5.35
C ALA A 86 11.56 11.10 6.55
N HIS A 87 11.67 12.00 7.52
CA HIS A 87 10.88 11.91 8.75
C HIS A 87 9.47 12.48 8.65
N LYS A 88 9.28 13.52 7.86
CA LYS A 88 8.06 14.35 7.94
C LYS A 88 6.91 13.83 7.10
N ASN A 89 7.13 12.81 6.29
CA ASN A 89 6.22 12.42 5.22
C ASN A 89 5.90 10.94 5.20
N SER A 90 6.34 10.26 6.21
CA SER A 90 5.91 8.92 6.49
C SER A 90 4.43 8.95 6.87
N CYS A 91 3.61 8.24 6.12
CA CYS A 91 2.18 8.20 6.31
C CYS A 91 1.64 6.78 6.16
N ASN A 92 0.52 6.52 6.82
CA ASN A 92 -0.25 5.33 6.49
C ASN A 92 -0.75 5.43 5.04
N GLY A 93 -0.83 4.28 4.38
CA GLY A 93 -1.40 4.12 3.05
C GLY A 93 -1.81 2.68 2.85
N GLU A 94 -2.58 2.42 1.83
CA GLU A 94 -3.06 1.08 1.52
C GLU A 94 -2.23 0.45 0.40
N VAL A 95 -2.19 -0.88 0.40
CA VAL A 95 -1.79 -1.69 -0.76
C VAL A 95 -2.95 -2.62 -1.10
N LEU A 96 -3.27 -2.76 -2.37
CA LEU A 96 -4.41 -3.54 -2.84
C LEU A 96 -4.09 -4.15 -4.21
N ILE A 97 -4.41 -5.45 -4.39
CA ILE A 97 -4.31 -6.12 -5.68
C ILE A 97 -5.72 -6.33 -6.23
N VAL A 98 -5.97 -5.80 -7.42
CA VAL A 98 -7.27 -5.85 -8.06
C VAL A 98 -7.22 -6.56 -9.42
N ASP A 99 -8.35 -7.12 -9.83
CA ASP A 99 -8.53 -7.59 -11.19
C ASP A 99 -8.70 -6.42 -12.16
N ALA A 100 -8.02 -6.50 -13.29
CA ALA A 100 -8.10 -5.51 -14.35
C ALA A 100 -7.97 -6.17 -15.73
N LYS A 101 -8.14 -5.38 -16.78
CA LYS A 101 -7.91 -5.79 -18.17
C LYS A 101 -7.00 -4.80 -18.87
N LYS A 102 -6.03 -5.32 -19.62
CA LYS A 102 -5.19 -4.57 -20.54
C LYS A 102 -5.40 -5.11 -21.94
N ASN A 103 -5.93 -4.30 -22.86
CA ASN A 103 -6.23 -4.74 -24.23
C ASN A 103 -7.11 -6.01 -24.28
N GLY A 104 -8.12 -6.09 -23.40
CA GLY A 104 -9.03 -7.24 -23.28
C GLY A 104 -8.47 -8.45 -22.53
N LYS A 105 -7.19 -8.53 -22.23
CA LYS A 105 -6.57 -9.61 -21.44
C LYS A 105 -6.65 -9.32 -19.96
N LYS A 106 -6.97 -10.34 -19.15
CA LYS A 106 -6.97 -10.23 -17.69
C LYS A 106 -5.56 -10.00 -17.16
N VAL A 107 -5.42 -9.13 -16.20
CA VAL A 107 -4.18 -8.80 -15.49
C VAL A 107 -4.50 -8.47 -14.03
N LYS A 108 -3.56 -8.73 -13.12
CA LYS A 108 -3.61 -8.17 -11.77
C LYS A 108 -2.94 -6.81 -11.76
N LEU A 109 -3.55 -5.86 -11.07
CA LEU A 109 -3.01 -4.52 -10.90
C LEU A 109 -2.76 -4.28 -9.41
N LEU A 110 -1.52 -3.94 -9.07
CA LEU A 110 -1.14 -3.52 -7.74
C LEU A 110 -1.36 -2.00 -7.61
N LEU A 111 -2.09 -1.61 -6.59
CA LEU A 111 -2.34 -0.22 -6.21
C LEU A 111 -1.65 0.07 -4.88
N GLN A 112 -1.08 1.26 -4.73
CA GLN A 112 -0.52 1.73 -3.46
C GLN A 112 -0.88 3.20 -3.26
N SER A 113 -1.60 3.52 -2.19
CA SER A 113 -1.89 4.90 -1.84
C SER A 113 -0.81 5.47 -0.91
N VAL A 114 -0.51 6.75 -1.12
CA VAL A 114 0.49 7.50 -0.34
C VAL A 114 0.34 9.00 -0.65
N PRO A 115 0.71 9.92 0.27
CA PRO A 115 0.92 11.31 -0.11
C PRO A 115 2.01 11.41 -1.18
N VAL A 116 1.68 12.02 -2.32
CA VAL A 116 2.65 12.24 -3.42
C VAL A 116 3.63 13.36 -3.08
N GLY A 117 3.22 14.26 -2.21
CA GLY A 117 4.07 15.29 -1.60
C GLY A 117 4.15 16.62 -2.36
N PRO A 118 5.03 17.50 -1.92
CA PRO A 118 5.95 17.32 -0.79
C PRO A 118 5.19 17.32 0.55
N GLY A 119 5.66 16.54 1.49
CA GLY A 119 5.04 16.41 2.81
C GLY A 119 3.74 15.62 2.79
N ARG A 120 2.90 15.86 3.78
CA ARG A 120 1.53 15.32 3.87
C ARG A 120 0.60 16.13 2.98
N ASN A 121 0.83 16.02 1.67
CA ASN A 121 0.04 16.67 0.64
C ASN A 121 -0.19 15.73 -0.54
N ASN A 122 -1.25 16.00 -1.28
CA ASN A 122 -1.48 15.42 -2.59
C ASN A 122 -1.60 13.89 -2.54
N VAL A 123 -2.41 13.32 -1.63
CA VAL A 123 -2.64 11.88 -1.62
C VAL A 123 -3.04 11.39 -3.01
N GLY A 124 -2.39 10.32 -3.43
CA GLY A 124 -2.62 9.68 -4.72
C GLY A 124 -2.48 8.16 -4.64
N ILE A 125 -2.80 7.50 -5.73
CA ILE A 125 -2.68 6.05 -5.89
C ILE A 125 -1.67 5.76 -6.99
N TYR A 126 -0.56 5.15 -6.62
CA TYR A 126 0.38 4.56 -7.57
C TYR A 126 -0.16 3.22 -8.06
N TYR A 127 0.14 2.87 -9.30
CA TYR A 127 -0.27 1.60 -9.89
C TYR A 127 0.82 0.97 -10.74
N LYS A 128 0.81 -0.37 -10.80
CA LYS A 128 1.61 -1.17 -11.71
C LYS A 128 0.94 -2.51 -11.98
N ALA A 129 1.15 -3.06 -13.18
CA ALA A 129 0.66 -4.40 -13.50
C ALA A 129 1.57 -5.49 -12.94
N LEU A 130 0.95 -6.61 -12.59
CA LEU A 130 1.58 -7.88 -12.22
C LEU A 130 1.24 -8.89 -13.33
N GLU A 131 1.89 -8.75 -14.50
CA GLU A 131 1.57 -9.52 -15.70
C GLU A 131 2.22 -10.91 -15.70
N THR A 132 3.38 -11.02 -15.07
CA THR A 132 4.17 -12.26 -15.02
C THR A 132 4.64 -12.56 -13.60
N PRO A 133 4.99 -13.82 -13.28
CA PRO A 133 5.56 -14.16 -11.98
C PRO A 133 6.80 -13.33 -11.60
N ALA A 134 7.58 -12.86 -12.57
CA ALA A 134 8.75 -12.02 -12.31
C ALA A 134 8.38 -10.66 -11.69
N ASP A 135 7.19 -10.13 -11.97
CA ASP A 135 6.74 -8.82 -11.47
C ASP A 135 6.47 -8.81 -9.95
N TYR A 136 6.33 -10.00 -9.35
CA TYR A 136 6.07 -10.17 -7.92
C TYR A 136 6.93 -11.27 -7.25
N ALA A 137 8.01 -11.66 -7.89
CA ALA A 137 8.91 -12.70 -7.37
C ALA A 137 9.75 -12.22 -6.18
N THR A 138 10.04 -10.93 -6.12
CA THR A 138 10.94 -10.34 -5.11
C THR A 138 10.41 -9.00 -4.59
N PRO A 139 10.80 -8.58 -3.38
CA PRO A 139 10.47 -7.24 -2.88
C PRO A 139 10.91 -6.11 -3.83
N GLU A 140 12.05 -6.27 -4.50
CA GLU A 140 12.55 -5.35 -5.53
C GLU A 140 11.58 -5.21 -6.70
N ALA A 141 11.09 -6.34 -7.22
CA ALA A 141 10.15 -6.36 -8.35
C ALA A 141 8.87 -5.58 -8.02
N ILE A 142 8.37 -5.69 -6.79
CA ILE A 142 7.20 -4.94 -6.33
C ILE A 142 7.54 -3.46 -6.11
N ALA A 143 8.65 -3.17 -5.41
CA ALA A 143 8.99 -1.82 -4.96
C ALA A 143 9.34 -0.85 -6.10
N LYS A 144 9.77 -1.36 -7.24
CA LYS A 144 10.34 -0.58 -8.35
C LYS A 144 9.40 -0.52 -9.56
N ASN A 145 9.68 0.42 -10.47
CA ASN A 145 9.05 0.54 -11.79
C ASN A 145 7.53 0.68 -11.73
N TRP A 146 7.02 1.56 -10.88
CA TRP A 146 5.61 1.93 -10.89
C TRP A 146 5.28 2.62 -12.21
N GLU A 147 4.12 2.28 -12.79
CA GLU A 147 3.73 2.72 -14.13
C GLU A 147 3.09 4.10 -14.16
N GLY A 148 2.54 4.54 -13.05
CA GLY A 148 1.93 5.86 -12.91
C GLY A 148 1.37 6.11 -11.53
N CYS A 149 0.85 7.32 -11.38
CA CYS A 149 0.19 7.78 -10.16
C CYS A 149 -1.03 8.61 -10.53
N TYR A 150 -2.15 8.33 -9.87
CA TYR A 150 -3.37 9.13 -9.95
C TYR A 150 -3.48 9.98 -8.68
N GLN A 151 -3.26 11.27 -8.79
CA GLN A 151 -3.39 12.21 -7.68
C GLN A 151 -4.86 12.50 -7.42
N LEU A 152 -5.31 12.32 -6.18
CA LEU A 152 -6.69 12.47 -5.73
C LEU A 152 -6.92 13.76 -4.96
N SER A 153 -5.94 14.15 -4.15
CA SER A 153 -5.93 15.40 -3.42
C SER A 153 -4.99 16.40 -4.06
N ASN A 154 -5.29 17.68 -3.95
CA ASN A 154 -4.44 18.80 -4.37
C ASN A 154 -4.11 19.74 -3.20
N THR A 155 -4.28 19.25 -1.98
CA THR A 155 -4.08 20.01 -0.74
C THR A 155 -3.42 19.13 0.33
N THR A 156 -3.30 19.65 1.54
CA THR A 156 -2.83 18.89 2.71
C THR A 156 -3.70 17.64 2.90
N SER A 157 -3.06 16.50 2.87
CA SER A 157 -3.71 15.20 2.95
C SER A 157 -2.72 14.14 3.43
N ALA A 158 -3.20 13.12 4.15
CA ALA A 158 -2.31 12.24 4.89
C ALA A 158 -2.70 10.77 4.75
N TYR A 159 -3.47 10.25 5.69
CA TYR A 159 -3.79 8.83 5.75
C TYR A 159 -4.80 8.45 4.68
N SER A 160 -4.71 7.23 4.21
CA SER A 160 -5.63 6.70 3.23
C SER A 160 -5.77 5.19 3.33
N THR A 161 -6.95 4.70 2.92
CA THR A 161 -7.22 3.27 2.82
C THR A 161 -8.15 3.01 1.63
N MET A 162 -8.13 1.81 1.09
CA MET A 162 -8.97 1.41 -0.03
C MET A 162 -9.35 -0.06 0.04
N VAL A 163 -10.48 -0.38 -0.60
CA VAL A 163 -10.98 -1.74 -0.74
C VAL A 163 -11.69 -1.89 -2.07
N GLN A 164 -11.61 -3.06 -2.69
CA GLN A 164 -12.38 -3.37 -3.88
C GLN A 164 -13.78 -3.89 -3.50
N GLY A 165 -14.81 -3.27 -4.05
CA GLY A 165 -16.18 -3.76 -3.97
C GLY A 165 -16.44 -4.92 -4.92
N LYS A 166 -17.53 -5.65 -4.69
CA LYS A 166 -17.94 -6.79 -5.52
C LYS A 166 -18.24 -6.43 -6.99
N ASP A 167 -18.57 -5.17 -7.24
CA ASP A 167 -18.82 -4.61 -8.58
C ASP A 167 -17.52 -4.14 -9.29
N GLY A 168 -16.35 -4.40 -8.68
CA GLY A 168 -15.05 -3.95 -9.19
C GLY A 168 -14.71 -2.49 -8.87
N SER A 169 -15.63 -1.75 -8.26
CA SER A 169 -15.36 -0.39 -7.79
C SER A 169 -14.31 -0.40 -6.69
N ILE A 170 -13.51 0.66 -6.64
CA ILE A 170 -12.55 0.89 -5.57
C ILE A 170 -13.10 1.97 -4.66
N PHE A 171 -13.42 1.59 -3.42
CA PHE A 171 -13.80 2.52 -2.39
C PHE A 171 -12.54 3.04 -1.71
N PHE A 172 -12.40 4.34 -1.65
CA PHE A 172 -11.22 5.02 -1.16
C PHE A 172 -11.60 6.03 -0.09
N LEU A 173 -10.91 5.97 1.05
CA LEU A 173 -11.01 6.96 2.11
C LEU A 173 -9.66 7.64 2.28
N LEU A 174 -9.67 8.96 2.45
CA LEU A 174 -8.47 9.73 2.74
C LEU A 174 -8.74 10.84 3.74
N GLU A 175 -7.72 11.17 4.49
CA GLU A 175 -7.65 12.41 5.25
C GLU A 175 -7.26 13.55 4.32
N GLU A 176 -8.06 14.61 4.27
CA GLU A 176 -7.83 15.76 3.41
C GLU A 176 -8.27 17.05 4.11
N ASN A 177 -7.48 18.09 4.01
CA ASN A 177 -7.88 19.42 4.50
C ASN A 177 -8.62 20.19 3.39
N ALA A 178 -9.81 19.71 3.03
CA ALA A 178 -10.58 20.26 1.90
C ALA A 178 -11.52 21.38 2.29
N PHE A 179 -11.98 21.41 3.55
CA PHE A 179 -13.05 22.31 4.00
C PHE A 179 -12.60 23.32 5.05
N ARG A 180 -11.31 23.53 5.17
CA ARG A 180 -10.72 24.48 6.11
C ARG A 180 -11.22 25.90 5.84
N LYS A 181 -11.97 26.48 6.79
CA LYS A 181 -12.52 27.82 6.67
C LYS A 181 -11.52 28.91 7.01
N ASP A 182 -10.61 28.66 7.94
CA ASP A 182 -9.59 29.61 8.37
C ASP A 182 -8.27 28.93 8.71
N PRO A 183 -7.21 29.14 7.88
CA PRO A 183 -5.88 28.58 8.12
C PRO A 183 -5.24 29.03 9.44
N LYS A 184 -5.68 30.16 10.01
CA LYS A 184 -5.07 30.75 11.23
C LYS A 184 -5.61 30.16 12.52
N THR A 185 -6.81 29.58 12.48
CA THR A 185 -7.51 29.11 13.68
C THR A 185 -7.57 27.58 13.80
N GLN A 186 -7.07 26.84 12.81
CA GLN A 186 -7.10 25.38 12.81
C GLN A 186 -5.67 24.80 12.80
N PRO A 187 -5.42 23.71 13.54
CA PRO A 187 -4.12 23.03 13.52
C PRO A 187 -3.72 22.57 12.13
N ASP A 188 -2.41 22.47 11.87
CA ASP A 188 -1.85 22.05 10.57
C ASP A 188 -2.22 20.61 10.17
N ASP A 189 -2.61 19.78 11.13
CA ASP A 189 -3.01 18.39 10.98
C ASP A 189 -4.52 18.16 11.20
N TYR A 190 -5.34 19.19 10.96
CA TYR A 190 -6.79 19.04 10.93
C TYR A 190 -7.23 18.48 9.58
N TYR A 191 -7.88 17.33 9.60
CA TYR A 191 -8.32 16.63 8.39
C TYR A 191 -9.81 16.33 8.45
N ASP A 192 -10.46 16.46 7.30
CA ASP A 192 -11.75 15.87 7.00
C ASP A 192 -11.53 14.46 6.44
N ILE A 193 -12.50 13.58 6.61
CA ILE A 193 -12.51 12.28 5.97
C ILE A 193 -13.31 12.38 4.68
N ARG A 194 -12.63 12.16 3.56
CA ARG A 194 -13.25 12.15 2.24
C ARG A 194 -13.42 10.72 1.73
N PHE A 195 -14.63 10.37 1.33
CA PHE A 195 -14.94 9.10 0.68
C PHE A 195 -15.07 9.29 -0.83
N MET A 196 -14.49 8.36 -1.60
CA MET A 196 -14.55 8.36 -3.05
C MET A 196 -14.86 6.96 -3.57
N LYS A 197 -15.71 6.87 -4.61
CA LYS A 197 -15.91 5.66 -5.40
C LYS A 197 -15.19 5.84 -6.73
N LEU A 198 -14.20 5.00 -6.98
CA LEU A 198 -13.32 5.04 -8.15
C LEU A 198 -13.45 3.74 -8.94
N ASN A 199 -12.87 3.72 -10.12
CA ASN A 199 -12.63 2.51 -10.91
C ASN A 199 -11.20 2.48 -11.48
N VAL A 200 -10.78 1.32 -11.93
CA VAL A 200 -9.44 1.11 -12.49
C VAL A 200 -9.16 2.05 -13.66
N GLY A 201 -10.14 2.29 -14.52
CA GLY A 201 -9.99 3.21 -15.67
C GLY A 201 -9.65 4.63 -15.24
N GLN A 202 -10.33 5.16 -14.22
CA GLN A 202 -10.03 6.49 -13.67
C GLN A 202 -8.60 6.55 -13.10
N ILE A 203 -8.23 5.57 -12.26
CA ILE A 203 -6.91 5.52 -11.61
C ILE A 203 -5.78 5.42 -12.63
N THR A 204 -6.01 4.75 -13.75
CA THR A 204 -4.96 4.45 -14.74
C THR A 204 -5.07 5.27 -16.02
N ASN A 205 -5.92 6.28 -16.04
CA ASN A 205 -6.23 7.07 -17.24
C ASN A 205 -6.62 6.19 -18.44
N ASN A 206 -7.50 5.22 -18.20
CA ASN A 206 -7.98 4.21 -19.15
C ASN A 206 -6.91 3.27 -19.73
N ARG A 207 -5.72 3.23 -19.16
CA ARG A 207 -4.68 2.25 -19.54
C ARG A 207 -5.09 0.82 -19.18
N TYR A 208 -5.83 0.67 -18.11
CA TYR A 208 -6.46 -0.56 -17.63
C TYR A 208 -7.95 -0.35 -17.43
N LYS A 209 -8.72 -1.45 -17.51
CA LYS A 209 -10.19 -1.43 -17.31
C LYS A 209 -10.58 -2.55 -16.35
#